data_831a12a5ff261a5eae455709dd30da87
#
_entry.id   831a12a5ff261a5eae455709dd30da87
#
_cell.length_a   1.000
_cell.length_b   1.000
_cell.length_c   1.000
_cell.angle_alpha   90.00
_cell.angle_beta   90.00
_cell.angle_gamma   90.00
#
_symmetry.space_group_name_H-M   'P 1'
#
loop_
_entity.id
_entity.type
_entity.pdbx_description
1 polymer ?
#
loop_
_entity_poly.entity_id
_entity_poly.type
_entity_poly.pdbx_seq_one_letter_code
_entity_poly.pdbx_strand_id
1 'polypeptide(L)'
;MTVVEAKNISKFYGNKYLGKTIPALDNVSLSINKGNIFALLGPNGAGKTTLFKILLGILPVTTGKAFILGLPPENPLSRKKAGYLPENPEFPSHLTAAKLLRFAGRLYGLDKSIITERSNELLRLLGMEKWAGTKIVNFSKGMVQRIGIAQALISDPEILFLDEPTDGIDAIGKAEVKKILKSLKSKGTTIIINSHLLSEVETIADTVCILSRGKVIKISSVDELTTQECQYEIETESEKSSIEIPPEMGKVRFLAANKLLITLNHDEDINNVIDFLRKNEVKIKTIKPLKVSLEDSFIETIKRSGPQQQFDKDI
;
A
#
# COMPACT_ATOMS: atom_id res chain seq x y z
N MET A 1 12.93 -13.52 2.60
CA MET A 1 12.17 -14.74 2.24
C MET A 1 10.90 -14.31 1.55
N THR A 2 10.67 -14.78 0.32
CA THR A 2 9.46 -14.46 -0.46
C THR A 2 8.28 -15.30 0.04
N VAL A 3 7.15 -14.66 0.27
CA VAL A 3 5.92 -15.29 0.77
C VAL A 3 4.76 -15.24 -0.22
N VAL A 4 4.79 -14.28 -1.16
CA VAL A 4 3.86 -14.22 -2.30
C VAL A 4 4.68 -14.07 -3.58
N GLU A 5 4.36 -14.86 -4.58
CA GLU A 5 5.05 -14.84 -5.86
C GLU A 5 4.04 -14.97 -7.00
N ALA A 6 4.13 -14.09 -7.98
CA ALA A 6 3.42 -14.15 -9.24
C ALA A 6 4.45 -14.24 -10.37
N LYS A 7 4.30 -15.22 -11.26
CA LYS A 7 5.20 -15.47 -12.38
C LYS A 7 4.42 -15.43 -13.69
N ASN A 8 4.64 -14.38 -14.48
CA ASN A 8 4.08 -14.20 -15.82
C ASN A 8 2.57 -14.44 -15.89
N ILE A 9 1.84 -13.91 -14.88
CA ILE A 9 0.40 -14.08 -14.78
C ILE A 9 -0.29 -13.27 -15.86
N SER A 10 -1.12 -13.94 -16.66
CA SER A 10 -2.06 -13.28 -17.55
C SER A 10 -3.48 -13.76 -17.26
N LYS A 11 -4.45 -12.84 -17.35
CA LYS A 11 -5.86 -13.12 -17.20
C LYS A 11 -6.65 -12.42 -18.29
N PHE A 12 -7.38 -13.21 -19.06
CA PHE A 12 -8.27 -12.75 -20.12
C PHE A 12 -9.71 -13.06 -19.76
N TYR A 13 -10.59 -12.09 -19.91
CA TYR A 13 -12.04 -12.26 -19.83
C TYR A 13 -12.64 -12.26 -21.24
N GLY A 14 -13.74 -12.94 -21.41
CA GLY A 14 -14.46 -13.05 -22.68
C GLY A 14 -14.38 -14.43 -23.32
N ASN A 15 -15.01 -14.58 -24.45
CA ASN A 15 -15.08 -15.86 -25.16
C ASN A 15 -14.05 -15.86 -26.30
N LYS A 16 -13.06 -16.72 -26.19
CA LYS A 16 -11.99 -16.92 -27.18
C LYS A 16 -12.56 -17.29 -28.57
N TYR A 17 -13.69 -17.99 -28.61
CA TYR A 17 -14.37 -18.40 -29.85
C TYR A 17 -15.12 -17.25 -30.55
N LEU A 18 -15.45 -16.17 -29.82
CA LEU A 18 -16.11 -14.98 -30.38
C LEU A 18 -15.13 -13.85 -30.71
N GLY A 19 -13.82 -14.08 -30.61
CA GLY A 19 -12.78 -13.10 -30.96
C GLY A 19 -12.70 -11.87 -30.05
N LYS A 20 -13.48 -11.83 -28.97
CA LYS A 20 -13.50 -10.71 -28.01
C LYS A 20 -12.92 -11.16 -26.66
N THR A 21 -11.62 -11.03 -26.49
CA THR A 21 -10.97 -11.20 -25.20
C THR A 21 -10.46 -9.85 -24.68
N ILE A 22 -10.79 -9.55 -23.42
CA ILE A 22 -10.34 -8.34 -22.75
C ILE A 22 -9.20 -8.75 -21.79
N PRO A 23 -7.97 -8.27 -21.98
CA PRO A 23 -6.90 -8.54 -21.04
C PRO A 23 -7.13 -7.76 -19.73
N ALA A 24 -7.30 -8.47 -18.63
CA ALA A 24 -7.35 -7.87 -17.30
C ALA A 24 -5.96 -7.84 -16.64
N LEU A 25 -5.12 -8.86 -16.95
CA LEU A 25 -3.69 -8.90 -16.59
C LEU A 25 -2.91 -9.42 -17.78
N ASP A 26 -1.73 -8.86 -18.02
CA ASP A 26 -0.84 -9.20 -19.13
C ASP A 26 0.59 -9.31 -18.62
N ASN A 27 1.06 -10.56 -18.50
CA ASN A 27 2.43 -10.91 -18.11
C ASN A 27 2.90 -10.27 -16.78
N VAL A 28 2.04 -10.27 -15.76
CA VAL A 28 2.33 -9.70 -14.44
C VAL A 28 3.27 -10.62 -13.66
N SER A 29 4.41 -10.07 -13.23
CA SER A 29 5.36 -10.74 -12.34
C SER A 29 5.69 -9.84 -11.16
N LEU A 30 5.60 -10.40 -9.94
CA LEU A 30 5.97 -9.72 -8.71
C LEU A 30 6.34 -10.72 -7.61
N SER A 31 7.08 -10.25 -6.62
CA SER A 31 7.41 -11.01 -5.42
C SER A 31 7.28 -10.12 -4.18
N ILE A 32 6.74 -10.69 -3.10
CA ILE A 32 6.53 -9.98 -1.83
C ILE A 32 7.27 -10.73 -0.73
N ASN A 33 8.10 -10.01 0.00
CA ASN A 33 8.88 -10.57 1.10
C ASN A 33 8.08 -10.57 2.41
N LYS A 34 8.45 -11.51 3.29
CA LYS A 34 7.86 -11.63 4.63
C LYS A 34 8.00 -10.32 5.43
N GLY A 35 6.95 -9.95 6.14
CA GLY A 35 6.92 -8.75 7.00
C GLY A 35 6.90 -7.42 6.24
N ASN A 36 6.62 -7.43 4.94
CA ASN A 36 6.48 -6.22 4.13
C ASN A 36 5.03 -5.76 4.10
N ILE A 37 4.79 -4.45 4.12
CA ILE A 37 3.51 -3.87 3.70
C ILE A 37 3.65 -3.48 2.23
N PHE A 38 3.01 -4.24 1.37
CA PHE A 38 3.05 -4.10 -0.07
C PHE A 38 1.74 -3.50 -0.60
N ALA A 39 1.82 -2.37 -1.29
CA ALA A 39 0.65 -1.70 -1.83
C ALA A 39 0.53 -1.92 -3.35
N LEU A 40 -0.68 -2.27 -3.80
CA LEU A 40 -1.05 -2.27 -5.21
C LEU A 40 -1.73 -0.95 -5.54
N LEU A 41 -1.13 -0.18 -6.45
CA LEU A 41 -1.63 1.09 -6.94
C LEU A 41 -1.97 1.00 -8.43
N GLY A 42 -2.87 1.84 -8.87
CA GLY A 42 -3.22 1.94 -10.29
C GLY A 42 -4.62 2.54 -10.48
N PRO A 43 -4.92 3.07 -11.65
CA PRO A 43 -6.24 3.60 -11.97
C PRO A 43 -7.32 2.50 -11.93
N ASN A 44 -8.60 2.91 -11.99
CA ASN A 44 -9.70 1.97 -12.11
C ASN A 44 -9.54 1.13 -13.39
N GLY A 45 -9.82 -0.16 -13.29
CA GLY A 45 -9.59 -1.09 -14.40
C GLY A 45 -8.14 -1.51 -14.63
N ALA A 46 -7.17 -1.10 -13.82
CA ALA A 46 -5.76 -1.49 -13.96
C ALA A 46 -5.48 -2.99 -13.72
N GLY A 47 -6.43 -3.74 -13.16
CA GLY A 47 -6.29 -5.17 -12.89
C GLY A 47 -6.01 -5.53 -11.42
N LYS A 48 -6.00 -4.54 -10.50
CA LYS A 48 -5.70 -4.73 -9.07
C LYS A 48 -6.56 -5.80 -8.41
N THR A 49 -7.88 -5.65 -8.46
CA THR A 49 -8.83 -6.62 -7.88
C THR A 49 -8.75 -7.99 -8.54
N THR A 50 -8.44 -8.05 -9.84
CA THR A 50 -8.22 -9.32 -10.55
C THR A 50 -6.99 -10.03 -10.00
N LEU A 51 -5.88 -9.30 -9.81
CA LEU A 51 -4.66 -9.85 -9.23
C LEU A 51 -4.90 -10.33 -7.79
N PHE A 52 -5.59 -9.54 -6.95
CA PHE A 52 -5.98 -9.95 -5.59
C PHE A 52 -6.76 -11.26 -5.60
N LYS A 53 -7.79 -11.36 -6.43
CA LYS A 53 -8.61 -12.59 -6.53
C LYS A 53 -7.82 -13.82 -7.00
N ILE A 54 -6.82 -13.62 -7.86
CA ILE A 54 -5.92 -14.69 -8.28
C ILE A 54 -5.01 -15.12 -7.12
N LEU A 55 -4.39 -14.18 -6.43
CA LEU A 55 -3.53 -14.47 -5.28
C LEU A 55 -4.29 -15.12 -4.11
N LEU A 56 -5.58 -14.85 -3.98
CA LEU A 56 -6.46 -15.49 -3.00
C LEU A 56 -6.99 -16.87 -3.46
N GLY A 57 -6.68 -17.31 -4.69
CA GLY A 57 -7.20 -18.55 -5.25
C GLY A 57 -8.71 -18.53 -5.54
N ILE A 58 -9.32 -17.32 -5.60
CA ILE A 58 -10.73 -17.12 -5.94
C ILE A 58 -10.93 -17.19 -7.46
N LEU A 59 -9.95 -16.73 -8.21
CA LEU A 59 -9.98 -16.64 -9.66
C LEU A 59 -8.78 -17.39 -10.26
N PRO A 60 -9.00 -18.34 -11.18
CA PRO A 60 -7.90 -19.04 -11.83
C PRO A 60 -7.19 -18.13 -12.84
N VAL A 61 -5.86 -18.30 -12.98
CA VAL A 61 -5.07 -17.67 -14.04
C VAL A 61 -5.44 -18.20 -15.41
N THR A 62 -5.21 -17.42 -16.48
CA THR A 62 -5.26 -17.95 -17.86
C THR A 62 -3.90 -18.53 -18.24
N THR A 63 -2.80 -17.84 -17.89
CA THR A 63 -1.43 -18.33 -18.06
C THR A 63 -0.58 -17.85 -16.88
N GLY A 64 0.56 -18.47 -16.67
CA GLY A 64 1.47 -18.16 -15.56
C GLY A 64 1.17 -18.97 -14.30
N LYS A 65 1.83 -18.61 -13.20
CA LYS A 65 1.70 -19.30 -11.90
C LYS A 65 1.74 -18.29 -10.76
N ALA A 66 0.97 -18.56 -9.70
CA ALA A 66 1.03 -17.85 -8.44
C ALA A 66 1.38 -18.80 -7.30
N PHE A 67 2.03 -18.27 -6.26
CA PHE A 67 2.37 -19.02 -5.05
C PHE A 67 2.14 -18.15 -3.82
N ILE A 68 1.55 -18.74 -2.80
CA ILE A 68 1.37 -18.19 -1.46
C ILE A 68 2.07 -19.14 -0.48
N LEU A 69 3.09 -18.67 0.23
CA LEU A 69 3.92 -19.48 1.14
C LEU A 69 4.48 -20.75 0.44
N GLY A 70 4.85 -20.60 -0.83
CA GLY A 70 5.38 -21.71 -1.64
C GLY A 70 4.34 -22.68 -2.21
N LEU A 71 3.04 -22.48 -1.91
CA LEU A 71 1.94 -23.31 -2.38
C LEU A 71 1.08 -22.57 -3.42
N PRO A 72 0.44 -23.27 -4.37
CA PRO A 72 -0.56 -22.65 -5.23
C PRO A 72 -1.70 -21.99 -4.40
N PRO A 73 -2.26 -20.85 -4.85
CA PRO A 73 -3.33 -20.16 -4.10
C PRO A 73 -4.61 -21.01 -3.90
N GLU A 74 -4.86 -21.94 -4.79
CA GLU A 74 -6.01 -22.87 -4.72
C GLU A 74 -5.83 -23.91 -3.61
N ASN A 75 -4.61 -24.11 -3.10
CA ASN A 75 -4.35 -25.07 -2.03
C ASN A 75 -4.98 -24.59 -0.72
N PRO A 76 -5.81 -25.42 -0.04
CA PRO A 76 -6.42 -25.04 1.23
C PRO A 76 -5.43 -24.63 2.33
N LEU A 77 -4.21 -25.18 2.31
CA LEU A 77 -3.18 -24.86 3.32
C LEU A 77 -2.64 -23.43 3.16
N SER A 78 -2.49 -22.93 1.93
CA SER A 78 -2.10 -21.52 1.71
C SER A 78 -3.20 -20.57 2.19
N ARG A 79 -4.47 -20.89 1.93
CA ARG A 79 -5.61 -20.08 2.37
C ARG A 79 -5.83 -20.06 3.89
N LYS A 80 -5.51 -21.15 4.60
CA LYS A 80 -5.59 -21.17 6.07
C LYS A 80 -4.67 -20.14 6.73
N LYS A 81 -3.58 -19.76 6.06
CA LYS A 81 -2.59 -18.80 6.56
C LYS A 81 -2.76 -17.40 5.98
N ALA A 82 -3.81 -17.18 5.20
CA ALA A 82 -4.16 -15.91 4.60
C ALA A 82 -5.47 -15.38 5.19
N GLY A 83 -5.44 -14.11 5.64
CA GLY A 83 -6.63 -13.35 5.98
C GLY A 83 -7.04 -12.45 4.81
N TYR A 84 -8.34 -12.21 4.65
CA TYR A 84 -8.83 -11.34 3.57
C TYR A 84 -9.97 -10.44 4.03
N LEU A 85 -9.82 -9.15 3.75
CA LEU A 85 -10.86 -8.14 3.84
C LEU A 85 -11.20 -7.67 2.42
N PRO A 86 -12.39 -7.92 1.90
CA PRO A 86 -12.85 -7.35 0.63
C PRO A 86 -13.19 -5.86 0.78
N GLU A 87 -13.23 -5.12 -0.34
CA GLU A 87 -13.60 -3.70 -0.41
C GLU A 87 -14.96 -3.41 0.24
N ASN A 88 -15.96 -4.23 -0.06
CA ASN A 88 -17.29 -4.13 0.51
C ASN A 88 -17.61 -5.43 1.25
N PRO A 89 -17.25 -5.53 2.55
CA PRO A 89 -17.51 -6.76 3.29
C PRO A 89 -18.99 -6.89 3.62
N GLU A 90 -19.60 -7.96 3.15
CA GLU A 90 -20.98 -8.30 3.44
C GLU A 90 -21.04 -9.41 4.48
N PHE A 91 -21.71 -9.15 5.60
CA PHE A 91 -21.90 -10.11 6.68
C PHE A 91 -23.39 -10.36 6.91
N PRO A 92 -23.76 -11.57 7.39
CA PRO A 92 -25.15 -11.83 7.79
C PRO A 92 -25.62 -10.81 8.82
N SER A 93 -26.56 -9.96 8.44
CA SER A 93 -26.98 -8.78 9.19
C SER A 93 -27.57 -9.11 10.56
N HIS A 94 -28.08 -10.33 10.76
CA HIS A 94 -28.67 -10.82 12.01
C HIS A 94 -27.61 -11.27 13.04
N LEU A 95 -26.35 -11.48 12.62
CA LEU A 95 -25.29 -11.86 13.54
C LEU A 95 -24.81 -10.65 14.35
N THR A 96 -24.35 -10.92 15.57
CA THR A 96 -23.59 -9.96 16.35
C THR A 96 -22.10 -10.05 16.02
N ALA A 97 -21.31 -9.02 16.33
CA ALA A 97 -19.86 -9.04 16.12
C ALA A 97 -19.20 -10.29 16.71
N ALA A 98 -19.50 -10.62 17.96
CA ALA A 98 -18.96 -11.82 18.61
C ALA A 98 -19.41 -13.13 17.93
N LYS A 99 -20.64 -13.19 17.42
CA LYS A 99 -21.13 -14.38 16.68
C LYS A 99 -20.43 -14.50 15.32
N LEU A 100 -20.19 -13.38 14.62
CA LEU A 100 -19.44 -13.38 13.37
C LEU A 100 -18.03 -13.93 13.56
N LEU A 101 -17.28 -13.41 14.56
CA LEU A 101 -15.91 -13.88 14.83
C LEU A 101 -15.90 -15.36 15.24
N ARG A 102 -16.88 -15.80 16.03
CA ARG A 102 -17.01 -17.22 16.39
C ARG A 102 -17.30 -18.08 15.15
N PHE A 103 -18.14 -17.63 14.25
CA PHE A 103 -18.45 -18.32 13.00
C PHE A 103 -17.18 -18.45 12.14
N ALA A 104 -16.47 -17.33 11.93
CA ALA A 104 -15.22 -17.31 11.17
C ALA A 104 -14.15 -18.23 11.78
N GLY A 105 -13.93 -18.18 13.11
CA GLY A 105 -12.96 -19.05 13.78
C GLY A 105 -13.28 -20.54 13.61
N ARG A 106 -14.57 -20.92 13.64
CA ARG A 106 -14.99 -22.29 13.38
C ARG A 106 -14.70 -22.74 11.95
N LEU A 107 -14.86 -21.85 10.94
CA LEU A 107 -14.52 -22.16 9.55
C LEU A 107 -13.03 -22.44 9.37
N TYR A 108 -12.18 -21.78 10.15
CA TYR A 108 -10.73 -22.07 10.19
C TYR A 108 -10.39 -23.32 11.02
N GLY A 109 -11.35 -23.93 11.72
CA GLY A 109 -11.14 -25.12 12.55
C GLY A 109 -10.49 -24.82 13.89
N LEU A 110 -10.63 -23.59 14.41
CA LEU A 110 -10.07 -23.20 15.70
C LEU A 110 -10.90 -23.74 16.89
N ASP A 111 -10.25 -24.07 17.98
CA ASP A 111 -10.91 -24.49 19.22
C ASP A 111 -11.72 -23.35 19.86
N LYS A 112 -12.79 -23.71 20.56
CA LYS A 112 -13.72 -22.75 21.18
C LYS A 112 -13.03 -21.78 22.15
N SER A 113 -12.03 -22.26 22.91
CA SER A 113 -11.23 -21.44 23.84
C SER A 113 -10.42 -20.40 23.08
N ILE A 114 -9.69 -20.81 22.04
CA ILE A 114 -8.89 -19.96 21.17
C ILE A 114 -9.77 -18.91 20.48
N ILE A 115 -10.93 -19.33 19.94
CA ILE A 115 -11.88 -18.40 19.31
C ILE A 115 -12.34 -17.32 20.29
N THR A 116 -12.64 -17.71 21.54
CA THR A 116 -13.13 -16.75 22.54
C THR A 116 -12.05 -15.75 22.92
N GLU A 117 -10.83 -16.22 23.19
CA GLU A 117 -9.68 -15.39 23.53
C GLU A 117 -9.35 -14.41 22.43
N ARG A 118 -9.16 -14.90 21.19
CA ARG A 118 -8.83 -14.07 20.05
C ARG A 118 -9.95 -13.10 19.66
N SER A 119 -11.22 -13.51 19.76
CA SER A 119 -12.34 -12.61 19.53
C SER A 119 -12.31 -11.41 20.47
N ASN A 120 -12.04 -11.64 21.77
CA ASN A 120 -11.95 -10.57 22.75
C ASN A 120 -10.74 -9.66 22.49
N GLU A 121 -9.58 -10.26 22.16
CA GLU A 121 -8.37 -9.51 21.78
C GLU A 121 -8.63 -8.62 20.56
N LEU A 122 -9.20 -9.18 19.48
CA LEU A 122 -9.45 -8.45 18.25
C LEU A 122 -10.50 -7.37 18.40
N LEU A 123 -11.58 -7.63 19.14
CA LEU A 123 -12.57 -6.61 19.45
C LEU A 123 -11.97 -5.43 20.22
N ARG A 124 -11.06 -5.71 21.18
CA ARG A 124 -10.33 -4.68 21.92
C ARG A 124 -9.39 -3.91 21.00
N LEU A 125 -8.57 -4.63 20.23
CA LEU A 125 -7.61 -4.02 19.29
C LEU A 125 -8.27 -3.03 18.33
N LEU A 126 -9.50 -3.33 17.89
CA LEU A 126 -10.25 -2.54 16.92
C LEU A 126 -11.28 -1.58 17.56
N GLY A 127 -11.29 -1.45 18.88
CA GLY A 127 -12.21 -0.54 19.61
C GLY A 127 -13.68 -0.97 19.50
N MET A 128 -13.93 -2.27 19.30
CA MET A 128 -15.27 -2.84 19.09
C MET A 128 -15.85 -3.59 20.30
N GLU A 129 -15.18 -3.57 21.47
CA GLU A 129 -15.60 -4.33 22.65
C GLU A 129 -17.05 -4.04 23.06
N LYS A 130 -17.43 -2.75 23.13
CA LYS A 130 -18.77 -2.30 23.51
C LYS A 130 -19.86 -2.78 22.54
N TRP A 131 -19.47 -3.13 21.33
CA TRP A 131 -20.36 -3.53 20.24
C TRP A 131 -20.40 -5.05 20.03
N ALA A 132 -19.70 -5.84 20.84
CA ALA A 132 -19.59 -7.29 20.72
C ALA A 132 -20.97 -7.99 20.62
N GLY A 133 -21.95 -7.53 21.39
CA GLY A 133 -23.34 -8.03 21.42
C GLY A 133 -24.29 -7.36 20.41
N THR A 134 -23.84 -6.32 19.71
CA THR A 134 -24.68 -5.57 18.78
C THR A 134 -24.75 -6.26 17.43
N LYS A 135 -25.96 -6.32 16.83
CA LYS A 135 -26.16 -6.88 15.49
C LYS A 135 -25.51 -6.02 14.42
N ILE A 136 -24.93 -6.67 13.40
CA ILE A 136 -24.20 -6.00 12.32
C ILE A 136 -25.09 -5.06 11.50
N VAL A 137 -26.40 -5.34 11.41
CA VAL A 137 -27.37 -4.43 10.76
C VAL A 137 -27.37 -3.00 11.34
N ASN A 138 -26.94 -2.84 12.59
CA ASN A 138 -26.86 -1.56 13.27
C ASN A 138 -25.47 -0.90 13.18
N PHE A 139 -24.55 -1.47 12.42
CA PHE A 139 -23.19 -0.95 12.30
C PHE A 139 -23.11 0.16 11.25
N SER A 140 -22.31 1.19 11.55
CA SER A 140 -21.84 2.13 10.52
C SER A 140 -20.88 1.44 9.56
N LYS A 141 -20.64 2.02 8.39
CA LYS A 141 -19.66 1.50 7.40
C LYS A 141 -18.28 1.28 8.04
N GLY A 142 -17.81 2.24 8.86
CA GLY A 142 -16.54 2.10 9.57
C GLY A 142 -16.52 0.97 10.61
N MET A 143 -17.66 0.70 11.28
CA MET A 143 -17.76 -0.46 12.18
C MET A 143 -17.77 -1.77 11.43
N VAL A 144 -18.42 -1.84 10.27
CA VAL A 144 -18.40 -3.01 9.37
C VAL A 144 -16.97 -3.28 8.90
N GLN A 145 -16.24 -2.24 8.53
CA GLN A 145 -14.84 -2.36 8.12
C GLN A 145 -13.95 -2.90 9.25
N ARG A 146 -14.08 -2.34 10.46
CA ARG A 146 -13.32 -2.79 11.64
C ARG A 146 -13.59 -4.25 11.99
N ILE A 147 -14.85 -4.66 11.99
CA ILE A 147 -15.19 -6.07 12.25
C ILE A 147 -14.73 -7.00 11.13
N GLY A 148 -14.68 -6.52 9.89
CA GLY A 148 -14.09 -7.22 8.75
C GLY A 148 -12.59 -7.46 8.92
N ILE A 149 -11.86 -6.45 9.40
CA ILE A 149 -10.43 -6.62 9.77
C ILE A 149 -10.30 -7.66 10.90
N ALA A 150 -11.15 -7.60 11.94
CA ALA A 150 -11.14 -8.60 13.01
C ALA A 150 -11.37 -10.01 12.47
N GLN A 151 -12.33 -10.17 11.56
CA GLN A 151 -12.63 -11.45 10.94
C GLN A 151 -11.46 -11.97 10.09
N ALA A 152 -10.78 -11.09 9.34
CA ALA A 152 -9.60 -11.45 8.56
C ALA A 152 -8.42 -11.88 9.44
N LEU A 153 -8.34 -11.39 10.67
CA LEU A 153 -7.27 -11.67 11.65
C LEU A 153 -7.56 -12.86 12.57
N ILE A 154 -8.77 -13.44 12.55
CA ILE A 154 -9.19 -14.45 13.55
C ILE A 154 -8.30 -15.70 13.54
N SER A 155 -7.79 -16.09 12.37
CA SER A 155 -6.94 -17.28 12.17
C SER A 155 -5.47 -17.06 12.45
N ASP A 156 -5.06 -15.87 12.89
CA ASP A 156 -3.64 -15.47 13.00
C ASP A 156 -2.86 -15.64 11.70
N PRO A 157 -3.25 -14.93 10.65
CA PRO A 157 -2.70 -15.17 9.33
C PRO A 157 -1.24 -14.70 9.23
N GLU A 158 -0.42 -15.44 8.47
CA GLU A 158 0.92 -14.98 8.09
C GLU A 158 0.88 -13.90 7.01
N ILE A 159 -0.21 -13.88 6.20
CA ILE A 159 -0.42 -12.90 5.14
C ILE A 159 -1.82 -12.33 5.26
N LEU A 160 -1.94 -11.01 5.19
CA LEU A 160 -3.20 -10.28 5.27
C LEU A 160 -3.42 -9.51 3.97
N PHE A 161 -4.49 -9.84 3.25
CA PHE A 161 -4.95 -9.11 2.07
C PHE A 161 -6.06 -8.15 2.45
N LEU A 162 -5.88 -6.86 2.14
CA LEU A 162 -6.80 -5.79 2.47
C LEU A 162 -7.18 -5.01 1.21
N ASP A 163 -8.44 -5.06 0.85
CA ASP A 163 -8.99 -4.30 -0.27
C ASP A 163 -9.71 -3.07 0.30
N GLU A 164 -9.15 -1.87 0.08
CA GLU A 164 -9.63 -0.58 0.59
C GLU A 164 -9.93 -0.58 2.12
N PRO A 165 -8.94 -0.90 2.99
CA PRO A 165 -9.20 -1.17 4.41
C PRO A 165 -9.69 0.03 5.20
N THR A 166 -9.52 1.25 4.70
CA THR A 166 -9.87 2.51 5.38
C THR A 166 -11.06 3.22 4.74
N ASP A 167 -11.69 2.61 3.72
CA ASP A 167 -12.85 3.21 3.06
C ASP A 167 -14.04 3.33 4.01
N GLY A 168 -14.65 4.53 4.04
CA GLY A 168 -15.80 4.82 4.91
C GLY A 168 -15.47 4.94 6.40
N ILE A 169 -14.19 4.99 6.77
CA ILE A 169 -13.73 5.27 8.14
C ILE A 169 -13.36 6.75 8.26
N ASP A 170 -13.67 7.37 9.40
CA ASP A 170 -13.29 8.74 9.71
C ASP A 170 -11.77 8.90 9.93
N ALA A 171 -11.28 10.15 9.98
CA ALA A 171 -9.84 10.42 10.08
C ALA A 171 -9.18 9.79 11.33
N ILE A 172 -9.89 9.76 12.47
CA ILE A 172 -9.40 9.17 13.71
C ILE A 172 -9.31 7.64 13.53
N GLY A 173 -10.35 7.04 13.02
CA GLY A 173 -10.39 5.60 12.75
C GLY A 173 -9.34 5.15 11.73
N LYS A 174 -9.10 5.94 10.68
CA LYS A 174 -8.02 5.70 9.72
C LYS A 174 -6.66 5.68 10.39
N ALA A 175 -6.38 6.63 11.30
CA ALA A 175 -5.13 6.67 12.07
C ALA A 175 -4.98 5.44 12.98
N GLU A 176 -6.07 4.95 13.58
CA GLU A 176 -6.07 3.73 14.40
C GLU A 176 -5.79 2.50 13.54
N VAL A 177 -6.47 2.32 12.40
CA VAL A 177 -6.22 1.21 11.47
C VAL A 177 -4.76 1.21 11.03
N LYS A 178 -4.20 2.37 10.64
CA LYS A 178 -2.78 2.50 10.28
C LYS A 178 -1.84 2.02 11.39
N LYS A 179 -2.10 2.39 12.66
CA LYS A 179 -1.33 1.91 13.81
C LYS A 179 -1.42 0.40 13.98
N ILE A 180 -2.60 -0.17 13.79
CA ILE A 180 -2.83 -1.61 13.86
C ILE A 180 -2.03 -2.33 12.78
N LEU A 181 -2.07 -1.87 11.53
CA LEU A 181 -1.33 -2.48 10.43
C LEU A 181 0.19 -2.43 10.67
N LYS A 182 0.72 -1.30 11.16
CA LYS A 182 2.14 -1.20 11.56
C LYS A 182 2.49 -2.16 12.70
N SER A 183 1.62 -2.33 13.69
CA SER A 183 1.80 -3.29 14.77
C SER A 183 1.79 -4.74 14.29
N LEU A 184 0.90 -5.10 13.35
CA LEU A 184 0.86 -6.43 12.75
C LEU A 184 2.15 -6.72 11.95
N LYS A 185 2.61 -5.75 11.16
CA LYS A 185 3.90 -5.82 10.48
C LYS A 185 5.05 -6.08 11.42
N SER A 186 5.14 -5.34 12.54
CA SER A 186 6.22 -5.52 13.53
C SER A 186 6.20 -6.91 14.20
N LYS A 187 5.06 -7.59 14.21
CA LYS A 187 4.90 -8.99 14.63
C LYS A 187 5.25 -10.00 13.52
N GLY A 188 5.60 -9.53 12.33
CA GLY A 188 6.02 -10.37 11.21
C GLY A 188 4.93 -10.73 10.21
N THR A 189 3.71 -10.19 10.36
CA THR A 189 2.63 -10.37 9.37
C THR A 189 2.98 -9.62 8.09
N THR A 190 2.85 -10.28 6.95
CA THR A 190 2.95 -9.65 5.63
C THR A 190 1.60 -9.08 5.25
N ILE A 191 1.55 -7.84 4.81
CA ILE A 191 0.29 -7.15 4.50
C ILE A 191 0.31 -6.71 3.03
N ILE A 192 -0.76 -7.02 2.31
CA ILE A 192 -0.94 -6.60 0.92
C ILE A 192 -2.19 -5.73 0.89
N ILE A 193 -2.01 -4.49 0.45
CA ILE A 193 -3.07 -3.49 0.45
C ILE A 193 -3.36 -3.09 -1.00
N ASN A 194 -4.64 -3.11 -1.37
CA ASN A 194 -5.14 -2.37 -2.51
C ASN A 194 -5.79 -1.10 -1.98
N SER A 195 -5.31 0.07 -2.38
CA SER A 195 -5.92 1.36 -2.01
C SER A 195 -5.76 2.38 -3.12
N HIS A 196 -6.76 3.24 -3.27
CA HIS A 196 -6.72 4.42 -4.13
C HIS A 196 -6.25 5.69 -3.39
N LEU A 197 -6.12 5.63 -2.05
CA LEU A 197 -5.69 6.75 -1.21
C LEU A 197 -4.16 6.76 -1.07
N LEU A 198 -3.48 7.40 -2.03
CA LEU A 198 -2.01 7.42 -2.13
C LEU A 198 -1.35 7.99 -0.88
N SER A 199 -1.90 9.04 -0.27
CA SER A 199 -1.40 9.63 0.97
C SER A 199 -1.46 8.68 2.19
N GLU A 200 -2.37 7.70 2.18
CA GLU A 200 -2.41 6.68 3.22
C GLU A 200 -1.35 5.61 2.99
N VAL A 201 -1.22 5.16 1.73
CA VAL A 201 -0.19 4.19 1.32
C VAL A 201 1.20 4.74 1.62
N GLU A 202 1.48 6.01 1.30
CA GLU A 202 2.75 6.68 1.59
C GLU A 202 3.16 6.57 3.06
N THR A 203 2.18 6.60 3.98
CA THR A 203 2.48 6.57 5.42
C THR A 203 2.68 5.18 6.01
N ILE A 204 2.27 4.10 5.32
CA ILE A 204 2.28 2.74 5.89
C ILE A 204 2.99 1.70 5.04
N ALA A 205 3.04 1.85 3.71
CA ALA A 205 3.64 0.85 2.83
C ALA A 205 5.16 0.97 2.79
N ASP A 206 5.82 -0.16 2.59
CA ASP A 206 7.27 -0.23 2.34
C ASP A 206 7.53 -0.25 0.84
N THR A 207 6.71 -1.00 0.12
CA THR A 207 6.87 -1.26 -1.31
C THR A 207 5.55 -1.01 -2.02
N VAL A 208 5.63 -0.41 -3.18
CA VAL A 208 4.50 -0.09 -4.05
C VAL A 208 4.69 -0.79 -5.38
N CYS A 209 3.62 -1.39 -5.89
CA CYS A 209 3.52 -1.89 -7.25
C CYS A 209 2.49 -1.06 -8.02
N ILE A 210 2.93 -0.35 -9.03
CA ILE A 210 2.07 0.45 -9.90
C ILE A 210 1.63 -0.42 -11.08
N LEU A 211 0.31 -0.66 -11.15
CA LEU A 211 -0.32 -1.35 -12.27
C LEU A 211 -1.02 -0.35 -13.19
N SER A 212 -0.92 -0.59 -14.50
CA SER A 212 -1.71 0.11 -15.51
C SER A 212 -2.06 -0.83 -16.65
N ARG A 213 -3.33 -0.85 -17.06
CA ARG A 213 -3.83 -1.68 -18.18
C ARG A 213 -3.40 -3.15 -18.09
N GLY A 214 -3.46 -3.71 -16.89
CA GLY A 214 -3.10 -5.11 -16.64
C GLY A 214 -1.61 -5.40 -16.58
N LYS A 215 -0.72 -4.40 -16.65
CA LYS A 215 0.73 -4.56 -16.61
C LYS A 215 1.34 -3.91 -15.38
N VAL A 216 2.42 -4.49 -14.88
CA VAL A 216 3.27 -3.84 -13.88
C VAL A 216 4.12 -2.78 -14.58
N ILE A 217 3.96 -1.53 -14.17
CA ILE A 217 4.73 -0.41 -14.69
C ILE A 217 5.99 -0.20 -13.86
N LYS A 218 5.85 -0.23 -12.53
CA LYS A 218 6.97 -0.05 -11.60
C LYS A 218 6.71 -0.79 -10.29
N ILE A 219 7.78 -1.36 -9.71
CA ILE A 219 7.82 -1.83 -8.32
C ILE A 219 9.00 -1.11 -7.68
N SER A 220 8.76 -0.42 -6.57
CA SER A 220 9.78 0.39 -5.90
C SER A 220 9.44 0.54 -4.42
N SER A 221 10.39 0.90 -3.58
CA SER A 221 10.08 1.35 -2.22
C SER A 221 9.33 2.69 -2.26
N VAL A 222 8.56 2.97 -1.21
CA VAL A 222 7.91 4.29 -1.07
C VAL A 222 8.96 5.39 -1.00
N ASP A 223 10.04 5.16 -0.25
CA ASP A 223 11.12 6.12 -0.11
C ASP A 223 11.75 6.48 -1.47
N GLU A 224 12.04 5.49 -2.34
CA GLU A 224 12.55 5.76 -3.69
C GLU A 224 11.57 6.55 -4.57
N LEU A 225 10.25 6.36 -4.37
CA LEU A 225 9.25 7.08 -5.16
C LEU A 225 9.02 8.51 -4.66
N THR A 226 9.20 8.74 -3.36
CA THR A 226 8.94 10.04 -2.73
C THR A 226 10.19 10.89 -2.55
N THR A 227 11.38 10.33 -2.69
CA THR A 227 12.62 11.10 -2.70
C THR A 227 12.88 11.61 -4.11
N GLN A 228 12.88 12.91 -4.27
CA GLN A 228 13.31 13.54 -5.52
C GLN A 228 14.83 13.47 -5.55
N GLU A 229 15.37 12.69 -6.50
CA GLU A 229 16.82 12.47 -6.59
C GLU A 229 17.57 13.80 -6.62
N CYS A 230 18.54 13.93 -5.72
CA CYS A 230 19.52 15.02 -5.69
C CYS A 230 18.96 16.43 -5.50
N GLN A 231 17.77 16.62 -4.96
CA GLN A 231 17.26 17.97 -4.64
C GLN A 231 17.18 18.17 -3.12
N TYR A 232 17.76 19.30 -2.68
CA TYR A 232 17.80 19.68 -1.27
C TYR A 232 17.30 21.11 -1.08
N GLU A 233 16.47 21.28 -0.07
CA GLU A 233 16.10 22.58 0.46
C GLU A 233 17.06 22.93 1.59
N ILE A 234 17.74 24.08 1.47
CA ILE A 234 18.66 24.57 2.48
C ILE A 234 18.15 25.91 3.01
N GLU A 235 17.96 25.99 4.33
CA GLU A 235 17.62 27.22 5.04
C GLU A 235 18.83 27.71 5.83
N THR A 236 19.15 29.01 5.72
CA THR A 236 20.26 29.67 6.39
C THR A 236 19.79 30.60 7.51
N GLU A 237 20.65 30.90 8.50
CA GLU A 237 20.31 31.81 9.63
C GLU A 237 20.23 33.28 9.20
N SER A 238 20.98 33.68 8.19
CA SER A 238 21.06 35.06 7.73
C SER A 238 20.58 35.23 6.30
N GLU A 239 19.93 36.36 6.01
CA GLU A 239 19.56 36.77 4.66
C GLU A 239 20.86 37.19 3.89
N LYS A 240 21.59 36.22 3.37
CA LYS A 240 22.69 36.51 2.43
C LYS A 240 22.22 36.27 1.01
N SER A 241 21.65 37.29 0.39
CA SER A 241 21.13 37.28 -0.99
C SER A 241 22.21 37.15 -2.08
N SER A 242 23.48 36.91 -1.72
CA SER A 242 24.61 36.96 -2.66
C SER A 242 25.59 35.78 -2.56
N ILE A 243 25.08 34.59 -2.19
CA ILE A 243 25.93 33.39 -2.23
C ILE A 243 25.83 32.82 -3.64
N GLU A 244 26.86 33.06 -4.45
CA GLU A 244 27.01 32.39 -5.74
C GLU A 244 27.60 31.00 -5.49
N ILE A 245 26.74 29.99 -5.47
CA ILE A 245 27.19 28.59 -5.47
C ILE A 245 27.68 28.26 -6.88
N PRO A 246 28.90 27.74 -7.06
CA PRO A 246 29.45 27.42 -8.36
C PRO A 246 28.51 26.46 -9.15
N PRO A 247 28.26 26.70 -10.45
CA PRO A 247 27.37 25.88 -11.27
C PRO A 247 27.78 24.40 -11.33
N GLU A 248 29.04 24.10 -11.12
CA GLU A 248 29.61 22.76 -11.02
C GLU A 248 29.15 21.98 -9.78
N MET A 249 28.71 22.66 -8.71
CA MET A 249 28.18 22.07 -7.49
C MET A 249 26.69 21.76 -7.58
N GLY A 250 26.00 22.29 -8.60
CA GLY A 250 24.58 22.03 -8.81
C GLY A 250 23.81 23.26 -9.31
N LYS A 251 22.54 23.03 -9.66
CA LYS A 251 21.63 24.11 -10.09
C LYS A 251 20.91 24.67 -8.86
N VAL A 252 21.10 25.96 -8.61
CA VAL A 252 20.51 26.65 -7.46
C VAL A 252 19.33 27.51 -7.88
N ARG A 253 18.26 27.45 -7.09
CA ARG A 253 17.10 28.33 -7.18
C ARG A 253 16.79 28.89 -5.79
N PHE A 254 16.83 30.20 -5.64
CA PHE A 254 16.42 30.85 -4.41
C PHE A 254 14.89 30.85 -4.29
N LEU A 255 14.38 30.37 -3.17
CA LEU A 255 12.96 30.38 -2.82
C LEU A 255 12.62 31.60 -1.97
N ALA A 256 13.56 32.05 -1.13
CA ALA A 256 13.49 33.24 -0.28
C ALA A 256 14.92 33.75 0.03
N ALA A 257 15.05 34.89 0.68
CA ALA A 257 16.35 35.48 1.03
C ALA A 257 17.25 34.55 1.88
N ASN A 258 16.67 33.67 2.67
CA ASN A 258 17.36 32.70 3.52
C ASN A 258 17.08 31.24 3.15
N LYS A 259 16.47 30.98 1.98
CA LYS A 259 16.03 29.64 1.59
C LYS A 259 16.33 29.36 0.13
N LEU A 260 17.10 28.33 -0.12
CA LEU A 260 17.45 27.90 -1.47
C LEU A 260 17.14 26.43 -1.72
N LEU A 261 16.85 26.12 -2.96
CA LEU A 261 16.74 24.78 -3.51
C LEU A 261 17.99 24.52 -4.36
N ILE A 262 18.66 23.41 -4.10
CA ILE A 262 19.78 22.96 -4.91
C ILE A 262 19.48 21.61 -5.54
N THR A 263 19.75 21.49 -6.84
CA THR A 263 19.69 20.21 -7.58
C THR A 263 21.11 19.78 -7.88
N LEU A 264 21.52 18.65 -7.33
CA LEU A 264 22.85 18.05 -7.46
C LEU A 264 22.90 17.02 -8.58
N ASN A 265 24.10 16.65 -9.03
CA ASN A 265 24.28 15.56 -9.98
C ASN A 265 24.26 14.19 -9.27
N HIS A 266 24.83 14.13 -8.06
CA HIS A 266 24.83 12.94 -7.21
C HIS A 266 24.48 13.35 -5.78
N ASP A 267 23.84 12.43 -5.04
CA ASP A 267 23.38 12.67 -3.66
C ASP A 267 24.54 12.98 -2.70
N GLU A 268 25.68 12.35 -2.92
CA GLU A 268 26.91 12.54 -2.12
C GLU A 268 27.49 13.95 -2.24
N ASP A 269 27.18 14.69 -3.31
CA ASP A 269 27.65 16.04 -3.56
C ASP A 269 27.11 17.06 -2.56
N ILE A 270 26.07 16.72 -1.80
CA ILE A 270 25.53 17.60 -0.75
C ILE A 270 26.60 18.00 0.29
N ASN A 271 27.54 17.10 0.59
CA ASN A 271 28.61 17.40 1.51
C ASN A 271 29.55 18.51 0.99
N ASN A 272 29.83 18.50 -0.32
CA ASN A 272 30.62 19.52 -0.97
C ASN A 272 29.94 20.90 -0.87
N VAL A 273 28.59 20.91 -1.03
CA VAL A 273 27.81 22.15 -0.88
C VAL A 273 27.83 22.66 0.57
N ILE A 274 27.68 21.74 1.54
CA ILE A 274 27.74 22.08 2.96
C ILE A 274 29.11 22.71 3.30
N ASP A 275 30.19 22.09 2.87
CA ASP A 275 31.54 22.57 3.11
C ASP A 275 31.80 23.93 2.43
N PHE A 276 31.29 24.12 1.22
CA PHE A 276 31.36 25.40 0.51
C PHE A 276 30.61 26.49 1.28
N LEU A 277 29.39 26.23 1.73
CA LEU A 277 28.59 27.19 2.51
C LEU A 277 29.30 27.56 3.82
N ARG A 278 29.88 26.59 4.53
CA ARG A 278 30.63 26.80 5.78
C ARG A 278 31.90 27.63 5.56
N LYS A 279 32.66 27.36 4.49
CA LYS A 279 33.84 28.12 4.12
C LYS A 279 33.52 29.60 3.83
N ASN A 280 32.31 29.88 3.35
CA ASN A 280 31.83 31.24 3.10
C ASN A 280 31.08 31.84 4.31
N GLU A 281 31.30 31.29 5.52
CA GLU A 281 30.71 31.74 6.78
C GLU A 281 29.16 31.72 6.80
N VAL A 282 28.53 30.91 5.97
CA VAL A 282 27.07 30.74 5.94
C VAL A 282 26.66 29.73 7.00
N LYS A 283 25.90 30.19 7.95
CA LYS A 283 25.32 29.32 8.97
C LYS A 283 24.07 28.64 8.44
N ILE A 284 24.17 27.32 8.33
CA ILE A 284 23.09 26.49 7.87
C ILE A 284 22.15 26.19 9.05
N LYS A 285 20.86 26.49 8.90
CA LYS A 285 19.83 26.20 9.89
C LYS A 285 19.22 24.83 9.68
N THR A 286 18.85 24.52 8.43
CA THR A 286 18.33 23.20 8.06
C THR A 286 18.77 22.80 6.67
N ILE A 287 18.91 21.47 6.47
CA ILE A 287 19.07 20.85 5.16
C ILE A 287 18.03 19.72 5.11
N LYS A 288 17.19 19.72 4.09
CA LYS A 288 16.16 18.69 3.90
C LYS A 288 16.18 18.21 2.46
N PRO A 289 16.20 16.89 2.22
CA PRO A 289 15.92 16.39 0.89
C PRO A 289 14.50 16.79 0.49
N LEU A 290 14.33 17.22 -0.75
CA LEU A 290 13.01 17.55 -1.27
C LEU A 290 12.23 16.24 -1.48
N LYS A 291 11.14 16.09 -0.77
CA LYS A 291 10.21 14.95 -0.96
C LYS A 291 9.09 15.35 -1.91
N VAL A 292 8.86 14.50 -2.88
CA VAL A 292 7.68 14.55 -3.76
C VAL A 292 6.62 13.67 -3.13
N SER A 293 5.36 14.03 -3.22
CA SER A 293 4.28 13.15 -2.75
C SER A 293 4.25 11.86 -3.58
N LEU A 294 3.81 10.77 -2.96
CA LEU A 294 3.58 9.52 -3.71
C LEU A 294 2.57 9.73 -4.84
N GLU A 295 1.63 10.67 -4.67
CA GLU A 295 0.64 11.04 -5.68
C GLU A 295 1.27 11.66 -6.93
N ASP A 296 2.16 12.64 -6.75
CA ASP A 296 2.87 13.26 -7.88
C ASP A 296 3.74 12.24 -8.62
N SER A 297 4.49 11.40 -7.88
CA SER A 297 5.33 10.34 -8.44
C SER A 297 4.51 9.29 -9.19
N PHE A 298 3.33 8.94 -8.66
CA PHE A 298 2.39 8.03 -9.30
C PHE A 298 1.87 8.61 -10.61
N ILE A 299 1.39 9.87 -10.60
CA ILE A 299 0.88 10.57 -11.79
C ILE A 299 1.97 10.63 -12.87
N GLU A 300 3.19 10.99 -12.51
CA GLU A 300 4.31 11.06 -13.45
C GLU A 300 4.63 9.67 -14.04
N THR A 301 4.68 8.63 -13.22
CA THR A 301 4.93 7.26 -13.65
C THR A 301 3.87 6.78 -14.64
N ILE A 302 2.59 7.06 -14.37
CA ILE A 302 1.49 6.69 -15.28
C ILE A 302 1.56 7.49 -16.58
N LYS A 303 1.83 8.80 -16.55
CA LYS A 303 1.98 9.64 -17.75
C LYS A 303 3.11 9.16 -18.65
N ARG A 304 4.26 8.77 -18.09
CA ARG A 304 5.40 8.23 -18.86
C ARG A 304 5.11 6.87 -19.49
N SER A 305 4.21 6.07 -18.92
CA SER A 305 3.90 4.70 -19.39
C SER A 305 2.77 4.62 -20.43
N GLY A 306 2.05 5.72 -20.72
CA GLY A 306 0.91 5.75 -21.64
C GLY A 306 1.16 6.60 -22.90
N PRO A 307 0.51 6.33 -24.04
CA PRO A 307 0.44 7.28 -25.13
C PRO A 307 -0.31 8.55 -24.67
N GLN A 308 0.21 9.73 -25.03
CA GLN A 308 -0.14 11.07 -24.53
C GLN A 308 -1.60 11.56 -24.73
N GLN A 309 -2.57 10.73 -25.11
CA GLN A 309 -3.83 11.23 -25.64
C GLN A 309 -5.13 10.91 -24.87
N GLN A 310 -5.12 10.46 -23.61
CA GLN A 310 -6.40 10.05 -22.99
C GLN A 310 -6.64 10.46 -21.52
N PHE A 311 -5.96 11.49 -21.00
CA PHE A 311 -6.14 11.91 -19.59
C PHE A 311 -7.24 12.97 -19.35
N ASP A 312 -7.90 13.51 -20.39
CA ASP A 312 -8.84 14.64 -20.24
C ASP A 312 -10.32 14.26 -20.04
N LYS A 313 -10.66 13.00 -19.80
CA LYS A 313 -12.09 12.58 -19.72
C LYS A 313 -12.56 11.94 -18.44
N ASP A 314 -11.68 11.69 -17.44
CA ASP A 314 -12.05 10.96 -16.21
C ASP A 314 -11.53 11.64 -14.92
N ILE A 315 -11.47 12.98 -14.88
CA ILE A 315 -11.28 13.78 -13.66
C ILE A 315 -12.55 14.57 -13.37
#